data_3de78ceb63692dde9767518ecf141f3d
#
_entry.id   3de78ceb63692dde9767518ecf141f3d
#
_cell.length_a   1.000
_cell.length_b   1.000
_cell.length_c   1.000
_cell.angle_alpha   90.00
_cell.angle_beta   90.00
_cell.angle_gamma   90.00
#
_symmetry.space_group_name_H-M   'P 1'
#
loop_
_entity.id
_entity.type
_entity.pdbx_description
1 polymer ?
#
loop_
_entity_poly.entity_id
_entity_poly.type
_entity_poly.pdbx_seq_one_letter_code
_entity_poly.pdbx_strand_id
1 'polypeptide(L)'
;MRGKVSVVNLFSSVWAEGQVATFTGPKQNPGLHEAIRSGGNLVQKIDINLEENSFKAWLVRMFMWRMRGKLSKEQHKRYFLVRRGITDSLKEDIGMMNHKIGYVYLLDEYCRIRWAGSGPAEEAELAALNNGVRKLIEEMKVSINPKHEF
;
A
#
# COMPACT_ATOMS: atom_id res chain seq x y z
N MET A 1 5.69 6.48 -2.15
CA MET A 1 5.43 5.74 -0.90
C MET A 1 6.19 6.29 0.29
N ARG A 2 7.47 6.62 0.13
CA ARG A 2 8.25 7.18 1.21
C ARG A 2 7.69 8.54 1.64
N GLY A 3 7.62 8.79 2.94
CA GLY A 3 7.08 10.00 3.52
C GLY A 3 5.57 9.98 3.74
N LYS A 4 4.91 8.84 3.47
CA LYS A 4 3.48 8.64 3.73
C LYS A 4 3.22 7.25 4.28
N VAL A 5 2.21 7.14 5.12
CA VAL A 5 1.61 5.84 5.46
C VAL A 5 0.91 5.32 4.20
N SER A 6 1.18 4.08 3.82
CA SER A 6 0.64 3.52 2.58
C SER A 6 -0.10 2.21 2.83
N VAL A 7 -1.33 2.12 2.36
CA VAL A 7 -2.09 0.87 2.27
C VAL A 7 -1.93 0.37 0.84
N VAL A 8 -1.21 -0.75 0.67
CA VAL A 8 -0.86 -1.29 -0.64
C VAL A 8 -1.61 -2.59 -0.89
N ASN A 9 -2.40 -2.61 -1.94
CA ASN A 9 -3.13 -3.77 -2.41
C ASN A 9 -2.37 -4.43 -3.56
N LEU A 10 -2.09 -5.73 -3.45
CA LEU A 10 -1.45 -6.52 -4.50
C LEU A 10 -2.38 -7.63 -4.95
N PHE A 11 -2.66 -7.69 -6.23
CA PHE A 11 -3.51 -8.73 -6.81
C PHE A 11 -3.11 -9.02 -8.26
N SER A 12 -3.35 -10.24 -8.73
CA SER A 12 -2.99 -10.67 -10.09
C SER A 12 -4.17 -11.23 -10.87
N SER A 13 -5.37 -11.19 -10.31
CA SER A 13 -6.59 -11.71 -10.93
C SER A 13 -7.81 -10.95 -10.43
N VAL A 14 -8.93 -11.09 -11.15
CA VAL A 14 -10.22 -10.53 -10.71
C VAL A 14 -10.65 -11.11 -9.37
N TRP A 15 -10.38 -12.39 -9.13
CA TRP A 15 -10.67 -13.01 -7.85
C TRP A 15 -9.83 -12.40 -6.71
N ALA A 16 -8.51 -12.27 -6.92
CA ALA A 16 -7.62 -11.66 -5.94
C ALA A 16 -8.00 -10.18 -5.67
N GLU A 17 -8.42 -9.46 -6.70
CA GLU A 17 -8.95 -8.10 -6.57
C GLU A 17 -10.19 -8.08 -5.66
N GLY A 18 -11.11 -9.03 -5.82
CA GLY A 18 -12.27 -9.20 -4.95
C GLY A 18 -11.90 -9.46 -3.50
N GLN A 19 -10.87 -10.27 -3.25
CA GLN A 19 -10.36 -10.53 -1.91
C GLN A 19 -9.77 -9.26 -1.27
N VAL A 20 -8.95 -8.53 -2.01
CA VAL A 20 -8.39 -7.25 -1.56
C VAL A 20 -9.50 -6.25 -1.24
N ALA A 21 -10.56 -6.22 -2.04
CA ALA A 21 -11.71 -5.36 -1.78
C ALA A 21 -12.41 -5.67 -0.45
N THR A 22 -12.30 -6.90 0.08
CA THR A 22 -12.85 -7.21 1.41
C THR A 22 -12.10 -6.46 2.52
N PHE A 23 -10.82 -6.16 2.34
CA PHE A 23 -10.02 -5.37 3.28
C PHE A 23 -10.18 -3.86 3.09
N THR A 24 -10.24 -3.39 1.86
CA THR A 24 -10.04 -1.96 1.55
C THR A 24 -11.19 -1.34 0.75
N GLY A 25 -12.22 -2.09 0.39
CA GLY A 25 -13.38 -1.56 -0.30
C GLY A 25 -14.20 -0.60 0.58
N PRO A 26 -14.78 0.46 0.00
CA PRO A 26 -15.54 1.46 0.79
C PRO A 26 -16.79 0.89 1.45
N LYS A 27 -17.41 -0.13 0.85
CA LYS A 27 -18.58 -0.79 1.44
C LYS A 27 -18.19 -1.84 2.48
N GLN A 28 -17.07 -2.51 2.27
CA GLN A 28 -16.60 -3.60 3.13
C GLN A 28 -15.85 -3.06 4.35
N ASN A 29 -15.15 -1.94 4.21
CA ASN A 29 -14.38 -1.35 5.30
C ASN A 29 -14.48 0.19 5.29
N PRO A 30 -15.64 0.73 5.68
CA PRO A 30 -15.82 2.19 5.74
C PRO A 30 -14.90 2.86 6.76
N GLY A 31 -14.52 2.17 7.84
CA GLY A 31 -13.60 2.68 8.86
C GLY A 31 -12.20 2.99 8.32
N LEU A 32 -11.72 2.19 7.35
CA LEU A 32 -10.45 2.46 6.67
C LEU A 32 -10.53 3.76 5.85
N HIS A 33 -11.59 3.94 5.10
CA HIS A 33 -11.78 5.14 4.29
C HIS A 33 -11.89 6.40 5.14
N GLU A 34 -12.53 6.30 6.29
CA GLU A 34 -12.57 7.39 7.26
C GLU A 34 -11.19 7.72 7.82
N ALA A 35 -10.40 6.70 8.18
CA ALA A 35 -9.03 6.88 8.66
C ALA A 35 -8.13 7.53 7.59
N ILE A 36 -8.25 7.12 6.34
CA ILE A 36 -7.51 7.69 5.22
C ILE A 36 -7.92 9.15 5.00
N ARG A 37 -9.20 9.45 5.05
CA ARG A 37 -9.71 10.82 4.92
C ARG A 37 -9.18 11.72 6.04
N SER A 38 -9.22 11.23 7.28
CA SER A 38 -8.72 11.96 8.44
C SER A 38 -7.21 12.20 8.38
N GLY A 39 -6.47 11.28 7.80
CA GLY A 39 -5.02 11.39 7.63
C GLY A 39 -4.60 12.39 6.55
N GLY A 40 -5.47 12.74 5.62
CA GLY A 40 -5.21 13.71 4.56
C GLY A 40 -3.97 13.37 3.74
N ASN A 41 -3.00 14.28 3.70
CA ASN A 41 -1.77 14.10 2.94
C ASN A 41 -0.76 13.11 3.55
N LEU A 42 -1.00 12.62 4.76
CA LEU A 42 -0.09 11.72 5.47
C LEU A 42 -0.29 10.27 5.10
N VAL A 43 -1.37 9.93 4.43
CA VAL A 43 -1.75 8.55 4.10
C VAL A 43 -2.21 8.44 2.64
N GLN A 44 -1.96 7.28 2.05
CA GLN A 44 -2.40 6.98 0.68
C GLN A 44 -2.78 5.51 0.56
N LYS A 45 -3.61 5.21 -0.43
CA LYS A 45 -3.97 3.87 -0.84
C LYS A 45 -3.41 3.62 -2.24
N ILE A 46 -2.78 2.45 -2.45
CA ILE A 46 -2.15 2.09 -3.72
C ILE A 46 -2.65 0.71 -4.13
N ASP A 47 -3.19 0.60 -5.33
CA ASP A 47 -3.60 -0.66 -5.92
C ASP A 47 -2.59 -1.08 -6.98
N ILE A 48 -2.03 -2.28 -6.86
CA ILE A 48 -1.06 -2.84 -7.79
C ILE A 48 -1.61 -4.14 -8.38
N ASN A 49 -1.90 -4.10 -9.66
CA ASN A 49 -2.27 -5.28 -10.42
C ASN A 49 -1.00 -5.93 -10.97
N LEU A 50 -0.75 -7.19 -10.55
CA LEU A 50 0.42 -7.96 -10.95
C LEU A 50 0.21 -8.76 -12.23
N GLU A 51 -0.95 -8.65 -12.87
CA GLU A 51 -1.16 -9.22 -14.20
C GLU A 51 -0.17 -8.60 -15.18
N GLU A 52 0.64 -9.45 -15.82
CA GLU A 52 1.89 -9.04 -16.47
C GLU A 52 1.73 -7.90 -17.48
N ASN A 53 0.69 -7.94 -18.31
CA ASN A 53 0.46 -6.93 -19.34
C ASN A 53 -0.15 -5.64 -18.78
N SER A 54 -1.15 -5.77 -17.90
CA SER A 54 -1.81 -4.62 -17.24
C SER A 54 -0.86 -3.91 -16.31
N PHE A 55 0.01 -4.65 -15.63
CA PHE A 55 1.00 -4.12 -14.71
C PHE A 55 2.05 -3.27 -15.43
N LYS A 56 2.58 -3.77 -16.55
CA LYS A 56 3.52 -3.00 -17.38
C LYS A 56 2.89 -1.71 -17.90
N ALA A 57 1.65 -1.78 -18.40
CA ALA A 57 0.94 -0.61 -18.90
C ALA A 57 0.68 0.41 -17.78
N TRP A 58 0.27 -0.04 -16.61
CA TRP A 58 0.04 0.81 -15.44
C TRP A 58 1.33 1.47 -14.95
N LEU A 59 2.42 0.71 -14.87
CA LEU A 59 3.74 1.22 -14.49
C LEU A 59 4.25 2.29 -15.46
N VAL A 60 4.12 2.02 -16.76
CA VAL A 60 4.51 2.98 -17.79
C VAL A 60 3.71 4.27 -17.65
N ARG A 61 2.38 4.18 -17.43
CA ARG A 61 1.53 5.34 -17.21
C ARG A 61 1.93 6.12 -15.96
N MET A 62 2.12 5.43 -14.83
CA MET A 62 2.56 6.05 -13.59
C MET A 62 3.94 6.70 -13.74
N PHE A 63 4.86 6.01 -14.39
CA PHE A 63 6.21 6.50 -14.63
C PHE A 63 6.17 7.76 -15.52
N MET A 64 5.44 7.71 -16.63
CA MET A 64 5.28 8.85 -17.54
C MET A 64 4.60 10.03 -16.86
N TRP A 65 3.57 9.76 -16.06
CA TRP A 65 2.83 10.80 -15.38
C TRP A 65 3.66 11.47 -14.28
N ARG A 66 4.46 10.70 -13.54
CA ARG A 66 5.30 11.23 -12.46
C ARG A 66 6.65 11.78 -12.91
N MET A 67 7.13 11.41 -14.08
CA MET A 67 8.30 12.04 -14.69
C MET A 67 8.08 13.53 -14.97
N ARG A 68 6.84 13.96 -15.12
CA ARG A 68 6.46 15.37 -15.21
C ARG A 68 6.48 16.10 -13.86
N GLY A 69 6.54 15.38 -12.76
CA GLY A 69 6.62 15.95 -11.42
C GLY A 69 7.87 15.44 -10.72
N LYS A 70 8.80 16.26 -10.48
CA LYS A 70 10.02 16.15 -9.66
C LYS A 70 10.15 14.89 -8.78
N LEU A 71 10.42 13.72 -9.38
CA LEU A 71 10.73 12.51 -8.64
C LEU A 71 12.17 12.57 -8.12
N SER A 72 12.39 12.26 -6.85
CA SER A 72 13.73 12.07 -6.30
C SER A 72 14.39 10.85 -6.93
N LYS A 73 15.73 10.81 -6.95
CA LYS A 73 16.49 9.67 -7.49
C LYS A 73 16.12 8.35 -6.81
N GLU A 74 15.73 8.38 -5.54
CA GLU A 74 15.29 7.19 -4.80
C GLU A 74 13.95 6.65 -5.28
N GLN A 75 13.02 7.54 -5.62
CA GLN A 75 11.75 7.15 -6.22
C GLN A 75 11.94 6.55 -7.61
N HIS A 76 12.88 7.05 -8.41
CA HIS A 76 13.29 6.45 -9.67
C HIS A 76 13.81 5.02 -9.50
N LYS A 77 14.64 4.76 -8.51
CA LYS A 77 15.14 3.41 -8.22
C LYS A 77 14.03 2.44 -7.86
N ARG A 78 13.02 2.89 -7.12
CA ARG A 78 11.87 2.05 -6.77
C ARG A 78 11.02 1.71 -7.98
N TYR A 79 10.73 2.68 -8.83
CA TYR A 79 10.03 2.45 -10.09
C TYR A 79 10.79 1.51 -11.00
N PHE A 80 12.10 1.59 -11.03
CA PHE A 80 12.95 0.72 -11.80
C PHE A 80 12.90 -0.74 -11.31
N LEU A 81 12.91 -0.96 -10.01
CA LEU A 81 12.74 -2.29 -9.41
C LEU A 81 11.38 -2.90 -9.73
N VAL A 82 10.32 -2.11 -9.63
CA VAL A 82 8.96 -2.52 -9.95
C VAL A 82 8.80 -2.73 -11.46
N ARG A 83 9.47 -1.95 -12.30
CA ARG A 83 9.46 -2.07 -13.77
C ARG A 83 10.06 -3.39 -14.26
N ARG A 84 11.07 -3.93 -13.58
CA ARG A 84 11.66 -5.24 -13.90
C ARG A 84 10.79 -6.42 -13.52
N GLY A 85 9.64 -6.16 -12.95
CA GLY A 85 8.76 -7.15 -12.37
C GLY A 85 9.15 -7.47 -10.95
N ILE A 86 8.17 -7.96 -10.20
CA ILE A 86 8.44 -8.49 -8.87
C ILE A 86 9.13 -9.83 -9.07
N THR A 87 10.42 -9.89 -8.79
CA THR A 87 11.19 -11.13 -8.84
C THR A 87 10.65 -12.11 -7.79
N ASP A 88 10.83 -13.42 -8.03
CA ASP A 88 10.42 -14.43 -7.06
C ASP A 88 11.06 -14.19 -5.67
N SER A 89 12.30 -13.73 -5.66
CA SER A 89 13.01 -13.33 -4.44
C SER A 89 12.28 -12.20 -3.68
N LEU A 90 11.83 -11.16 -4.39
CA LEU A 90 11.08 -10.07 -3.77
C LEU A 90 9.72 -10.54 -3.25
N LYS A 91 9.03 -11.42 -3.97
CA LYS A 91 7.77 -12.02 -3.53
C LYS A 91 7.94 -12.79 -2.22
N GLU A 92 9.01 -13.54 -2.08
CA GLU A 92 9.35 -14.23 -0.84
C GLU A 92 9.64 -13.24 0.30
N ASP A 93 10.42 -12.20 0.03
CA ASP A 93 10.79 -11.19 1.03
C ASP A 93 9.57 -10.45 1.61
N ILE A 94 8.55 -10.20 0.80
CA ILE A 94 7.31 -9.57 1.26
C ILE A 94 6.26 -10.58 1.74
N GLY A 95 6.56 -11.87 1.70
CA GLY A 95 5.64 -12.92 2.14
C GLY A 95 4.56 -13.29 1.13
N MET A 96 4.72 -12.93 -0.14
CA MET A 96 3.75 -13.23 -1.19
C MET A 96 3.99 -14.64 -1.76
N MET A 97 3.63 -15.65 -0.97
CA MET A 97 3.87 -17.07 -1.31
C MET A 97 2.93 -17.62 -2.38
N ASN A 98 1.74 -17.02 -2.52
CA ASN A 98 0.74 -17.47 -3.49
C ASN A 98 0.17 -16.29 -4.27
N HIS A 99 0.61 -16.12 -5.51
CA HIS A 99 0.19 -15.01 -6.38
C HIS A 99 -1.27 -15.10 -6.87
N LYS A 100 -1.98 -16.20 -6.60
CA LYS A 100 -3.42 -16.32 -6.89
C LYS A 100 -4.31 -15.66 -5.85
N ILE A 101 -3.75 -15.32 -4.70
CA ILE A 101 -4.45 -14.67 -3.59
C ILE A 101 -4.16 -13.17 -3.61
N GLY A 102 -5.11 -12.38 -3.14
CA GLY A 102 -4.90 -10.95 -2.92
C GLY A 102 -4.14 -10.70 -1.61
N TYR A 103 -3.27 -9.71 -1.61
CA TYR A 103 -2.48 -9.32 -0.44
C TYR A 103 -2.68 -7.83 -0.16
N VAL A 104 -2.73 -7.48 1.11
CA VAL A 104 -2.79 -6.10 1.59
C VAL A 104 -1.65 -5.86 2.55
N TYR A 105 -0.90 -4.79 2.33
CA TYR A 105 0.21 -4.39 3.18
C TYR A 105 -0.01 -2.99 3.72
N LEU A 106 0.32 -2.80 4.98
CA LEU A 106 0.40 -1.47 5.60
C LEU A 106 1.86 -1.10 5.77
N LEU A 107 2.28 -0.03 5.10
CA LEU A 107 3.64 0.48 5.15
C LEU A 107 3.70 1.79 5.91
N ASP A 108 4.75 1.98 6.69
CA ASP A 108 5.01 3.26 7.34
C ASP A 108 5.68 4.27 6.39
N GLU A 109 5.99 5.45 6.90
CA GLU A 109 6.64 6.53 6.13
C GLU A 109 8.02 6.16 5.58
N TYR A 110 8.64 5.13 6.14
CA TYR A 110 9.95 4.60 5.71
C TYR A 110 9.82 3.39 4.80
N CYS A 111 8.60 3.05 4.37
CA CYS A 111 8.28 1.89 3.55
C CYS A 111 8.54 0.53 4.23
N ARG A 112 8.53 0.50 5.56
CA ARG A 112 8.60 -0.76 6.31
C ARG A 112 7.21 -1.36 6.42
N ILE A 113 7.12 -2.68 6.23
CA ILE A 113 5.86 -3.41 6.42
C ILE A 113 5.53 -3.46 7.91
N ARG A 114 4.41 -2.91 8.30
CA ARG A 114 3.93 -2.88 9.68
C ARG A 114 2.76 -3.83 9.92
N TRP A 115 2.06 -4.21 8.87
CA TRP A 115 0.96 -5.17 8.91
C TRP A 115 0.77 -5.78 7.52
N ALA A 116 0.32 -7.04 7.48
CA ALA A 116 0.00 -7.73 6.23
C ALA A 116 -1.22 -8.63 6.42
N GLY A 117 -2.06 -8.70 5.40
CA GLY A 117 -3.21 -9.59 5.33
C GLY A 117 -3.30 -10.23 3.95
N SER A 118 -3.97 -11.37 3.84
CA SER A 118 -4.12 -12.11 2.59
C SER A 118 -5.47 -12.83 2.54
N GLY A 119 -5.93 -13.07 1.31
CA GLY A 119 -7.21 -13.73 1.08
C GLY A 119 -8.40 -12.87 1.50
N PRO A 120 -9.58 -13.48 1.76
CA PRO A 120 -10.75 -12.74 2.26
C PRO A 120 -10.50 -12.22 3.67
N ALA A 121 -10.93 -10.98 3.94
CA ALA A 121 -10.75 -10.36 5.25
C ALA A 121 -11.65 -10.97 6.31
N GLU A 122 -11.09 -11.17 7.50
CA GLU A 122 -11.83 -11.44 8.72
C GLU A 122 -12.05 -10.14 9.51
N GLU A 123 -13.07 -10.09 10.33
CA GLU A 123 -13.43 -8.88 11.09
C GLU A 123 -12.29 -8.37 11.97
N ALA A 124 -11.58 -9.28 12.63
CA ALA A 124 -10.43 -8.92 13.46
C ALA A 124 -9.28 -8.32 12.63
N GLU A 125 -9.10 -8.78 11.39
CA GLU A 125 -8.11 -8.26 10.48
C GLU A 125 -8.45 -6.84 10.01
N LEU A 126 -9.72 -6.54 9.76
CA LEU A 126 -10.18 -5.19 9.43
C LEU A 126 -9.90 -4.22 10.58
N ALA A 127 -10.20 -4.61 11.79
CA ALA A 127 -9.92 -3.81 12.98
C ALA A 127 -8.42 -3.56 13.14
N ALA A 128 -7.59 -4.59 12.94
CA ALA A 128 -6.13 -4.47 13.03
C ALA A 128 -5.56 -3.53 11.96
N LEU A 129 -6.03 -3.62 10.72
CA LEU A 129 -5.62 -2.73 9.64
C LEU A 129 -6.00 -1.28 9.95
N ASN A 130 -7.26 -1.03 10.33
CA ASN A 130 -7.75 0.32 10.61
C ASN A 130 -7.02 0.97 11.79
N ASN A 131 -6.80 0.22 12.86
CA ASN A 131 -6.06 0.69 14.04
C ASN A 131 -4.58 0.93 13.68
N GLY A 132 -4.00 0.07 12.85
CA GLY A 132 -2.63 0.25 12.37
C GLY A 132 -2.46 1.53 11.57
N VAL A 133 -3.39 1.84 10.67
CA VAL A 133 -3.38 3.08 9.88
C VAL A 133 -3.44 4.30 10.81
N ARG A 134 -4.38 4.31 11.74
CA ARG A 134 -4.53 5.43 12.70
C ARG A 134 -3.28 5.62 13.55
N LYS A 135 -2.72 4.53 14.05
CA LYS A 135 -1.50 4.56 14.87
C LYS A 135 -0.32 5.15 14.09
N LEU A 136 -0.10 4.72 12.85
CA LEU A 136 0.98 5.24 12.03
C LEU A 136 0.80 6.70 11.68
N ILE A 137 -0.43 7.15 11.45
CA ILE A 137 -0.73 8.57 11.22
C ILE A 137 -0.37 9.40 12.47
N GLU A 138 -0.72 8.92 13.66
CA GLU A 138 -0.38 9.61 14.91
C GLU A 138 1.13 9.65 15.13
N GLU A 139 1.84 8.55 14.88
CA GLU A 139 3.31 8.51 14.94
C GLU A 139 3.95 9.56 14.00
N MET A 140 3.41 9.70 12.78
CA MET A 140 3.87 10.72 11.84
C MET A 140 3.60 12.14 12.33
N LYS A 141 2.44 12.41 12.89
CA LYS A 141 2.10 13.74 13.44
C LYS A 141 3.06 14.14 14.55
N VAL A 142 3.39 13.22 15.42
CA VAL A 142 4.38 13.44 16.50
C VAL A 142 5.76 13.73 15.91
N SER A 143 6.16 12.98 14.89
CA SER A 143 7.46 13.18 14.22
C SER A 143 7.57 14.55 13.53
N ILE A 144 6.47 15.04 12.94
CA ILE A 144 6.44 16.34 12.25
C ILE A 144 6.39 17.50 13.25
N ASN A 145 5.73 17.32 14.40
CA ASN A 145 5.54 18.34 15.43
C ASN A 145 6.04 17.88 16.81
N PRO A 146 7.35 17.78 17.04
CA PRO A 146 7.88 17.31 18.31
C PRO A 146 7.57 18.22 19.52
N LYS A 147 6.98 19.39 19.30
CA LYS A 147 6.61 20.33 20.38
C LYS A 147 5.33 19.96 21.12
N HIS A 148 4.60 18.94 20.68
CA HIS A 148 3.37 18.48 21.35
C HIS A 148 3.61 17.40 22.42
N GLU A 149 4.85 16.99 22.67
CA GLU A 149 5.20 16.02 23.71
C GLU A 149 5.32 16.63 25.12
N PHE A 150 5.08 17.90 25.26
CA PHE A 150 5.15 18.57 26.57
C PHE A 150 3.87 19.29 26.91
#